data_7107499b7f1cb47338825c5b936b1fe1
#
_entry.id   7107499b7f1cb47338825c5b936b1fe1
#
_cell.length_a   1.000
_cell.length_b   1.000
_cell.length_c   1.000
_cell.angle_alpha   90.00
_cell.angle_beta   90.00
_cell.angle_gamma   90.00
#
_symmetry.space_group_name_H-M   'P 1'
#
loop_
_entity.id
_entity.type
_entity.pdbx_description
1 polymer ?
#
loop_
_entity_poly.entity_id
_entity_poly.type
_entity_poly.pdbx_seq_one_letter_code
_entity_poly.pdbx_strand_id
1 'polypeptide(L)'
;MNVRDATPADHDAVLELFRSMDWDRPWPRPEITPEFLEGDVVLVAEENEEIVGIAFGEPARHGRAHLNIACVRPEWRRQGVAKALVAEFAARALAAGAEHVTLDVDVSNEVGQKAWERLGFTEYSRRLTAPAESLEAGLGAAEPGESYASIHVQTDDSAAVEAAVGKYLPRLGGAGARVSGPLNGWVVAYSELTDRDRQARDRLASELSNATGAVVCTLAVEDGRVVRFVFFERGSIVDEYQSVPEYFAPLPPGDVIALSANPTVVARLTGADRASIRAVARTASSPDELPPAPQLLEQLAEVMGLQAAGRG
;
A
#
# COMPACT_ATOMS: atom_id res chain seq x y z
N MET A 1 -43.87 13.60 4.14
CA MET A 1 -42.88 12.54 3.89
C MET A 1 -43.07 11.44 4.90
N ASN A 2 -43.19 10.22 4.47
CA ASN A 2 -43.36 9.01 5.27
C ASN A 2 -42.16 8.06 5.00
N VAL A 3 -41.58 7.48 6.05
CA VAL A 3 -40.54 6.45 5.90
C VAL A 3 -41.10 5.13 6.41
N ARG A 4 -41.06 4.11 5.58
CA ARG A 4 -41.66 2.80 5.86
C ARG A 4 -40.81 1.67 5.28
N ASP A 5 -41.10 0.43 5.65
CA ASP A 5 -40.58 -0.73 4.97
C ASP A 5 -40.96 -0.72 3.49
N ALA A 6 -40.00 -1.13 2.65
CA ALA A 6 -40.27 -1.43 1.27
C ALA A 6 -41.13 -2.70 1.17
N THR A 7 -41.90 -2.77 0.11
CA THR A 7 -42.73 -3.94 -0.24
C THR A 7 -42.46 -4.34 -1.68
N PRO A 8 -42.79 -5.56 -2.11
CA PRO A 8 -42.69 -5.95 -3.52
C PRO A 8 -43.40 -5.01 -4.50
N ALA A 9 -44.46 -4.33 -4.04
CA ALA A 9 -45.18 -3.35 -4.87
C ALA A 9 -44.33 -2.11 -5.19
N ASP A 10 -43.29 -1.82 -4.42
CA ASP A 10 -42.39 -0.67 -4.64
C ASP A 10 -41.29 -0.96 -5.67
N HIS A 11 -41.19 -2.21 -6.17
CA HIS A 11 -40.10 -2.71 -7.00
C HIS A 11 -39.79 -1.79 -8.18
N ASP A 12 -40.80 -1.45 -9.00
CA ASP A 12 -40.56 -0.65 -10.21
C ASP A 12 -40.07 0.76 -9.89
N ALA A 13 -40.62 1.40 -8.86
CA ALA A 13 -40.23 2.73 -8.42
C ALA A 13 -38.80 2.73 -7.82
N VAL A 14 -38.44 1.69 -7.06
CA VAL A 14 -37.10 1.53 -6.51
C VAL A 14 -36.08 1.25 -7.63
N LEU A 15 -36.44 0.40 -8.59
CA LEU A 15 -35.56 0.08 -9.73
C LEU A 15 -35.28 1.33 -10.59
N GLU A 16 -36.30 2.19 -10.80
CA GLU A 16 -36.13 3.46 -11.48
C GLU A 16 -35.19 4.42 -10.71
N LEU A 17 -35.38 4.52 -9.39
CA LEU A 17 -34.50 5.32 -8.52
C LEU A 17 -33.05 4.83 -8.61
N PHE A 18 -32.79 3.52 -8.60
CA PHE A 18 -31.46 2.97 -8.76
C PHE A 18 -30.86 3.24 -10.13
N ARG A 19 -31.66 3.21 -11.20
CA ARG A 19 -31.18 3.56 -12.55
C ARG A 19 -30.77 5.01 -12.69
N SER A 20 -31.38 5.91 -11.91
CA SER A 20 -31.04 7.33 -11.89
C SER A 20 -29.75 7.66 -11.13
N MET A 21 -29.19 6.68 -10.41
CA MET A 21 -27.94 6.88 -9.67
C MET A 21 -26.73 6.78 -10.59
N ASP A 22 -25.77 7.66 -10.39
CA ASP A 22 -24.42 7.49 -10.90
C ASP A 22 -23.71 6.40 -10.08
N TRP A 23 -23.30 5.30 -10.75
CA TRP A 23 -22.70 4.15 -10.09
C TRP A 23 -21.25 4.01 -10.53
N ASP A 24 -20.38 4.75 -9.88
CA ASP A 24 -18.94 4.70 -10.11
C ASP A 24 -18.27 3.87 -9.00
N ARG A 25 -18.45 2.52 -9.07
CA ARG A 25 -17.87 1.59 -8.10
C ARG A 25 -17.28 0.36 -8.81
N PRO A 26 -16.21 -0.24 -8.27
CA PRO A 26 -15.55 -1.39 -8.88
C PRO A 26 -16.36 -2.70 -8.81
N TRP A 27 -17.45 -2.74 -8.03
CA TRP A 27 -18.35 -3.89 -7.94
C TRP A 27 -19.70 -3.63 -8.63
N PRO A 28 -20.39 -4.67 -9.11
CA PRO A 28 -21.64 -4.51 -9.83
C PRO A 28 -22.73 -3.88 -8.95
N ARG A 29 -23.69 -3.23 -9.61
CA ARG A 29 -24.90 -2.77 -8.93
C ARG A 29 -25.61 -3.96 -8.30
N PRO A 30 -26.22 -3.81 -7.09
CA PRO A 30 -27.10 -4.83 -6.56
C PRO A 30 -28.25 -5.09 -7.53
N GLU A 31 -28.61 -6.34 -7.72
CA GLU A 31 -29.78 -6.71 -8.46
C GLU A 31 -31.01 -6.44 -7.59
N ILE A 32 -31.87 -5.54 -8.05
CA ILE A 32 -33.11 -5.18 -7.35
C ILE A 32 -34.19 -6.10 -7.86
N THR A 33 -34.53 -7.10 -7.08
CA THR A 33 -35.66 -8.00 -7.32
C THR A 33 -36.77 -7.73 -6.30
N PRO A 34 -38.03 -8.19 -6.51
CA PRO A 34 -39.06 -8.11 -5.50
C PRO A 34 -38.65 -8.72 -4.16
N GLU A 35 -37.94 -9.85 -4.18
CA GLU A 35 -37.44 -10.55 -2.99
C GLU A 35 -36.35 -9.75 -2.26
N PHE A 36 -35.57 -8.94 -2.98
CA PHE A 36 -34.62 -8.01 -2.37
C PHE A 36 -35.32 -7.03 -1.41
N LEU A 37 -36.53 -6.57 -1.75
CA LEU A 37 -37.32 -5.63 -0.94
C LEU A 37 -37.88 -6.27 0.31
N GLU A 38 -37.99 -7.60 0.36
CA GLU A 38 -38.36 -8.38 1.55
C GLU A 38 -37.16 -8.76 2.42
N GLY A 39 -35.95 -8.35 2.01
CA GLY A 39 -34.71 -8.60 2.72
C GLY A 39 -34.55 -7.81 4.00
N ASP A 40 -33.36 -7.87 4.61
CA ASP A 40 -33.05 -7.45 5.98
C ASP A 40 -33.69 -6.12 6.40
N VAL A 41 -33.09 -4.97 6.09
CA VAL A 41 -33.68 -3.64 6.41
C VAL A 41 -33.70 -2.83 5.13
N VAL A 42 -34.85 -2.80 4.47
CA VAL A 42 -35.06 -2.01 3.26
C VAL A 42 -36.15 -0.98 3.52
N LEU A 43 -35.80 0.29 3.51
CA LEU A 43 -36.66 1.43 3.83
C LEU A 43 -36.87 2.28 2.60
N VAL A 44 -38.08 2.75 2.39
CA VAL A 44 -38.39 3.74 1.36
C VAL A 44 -38.92 5.01 2.02
N ALA A 45 -38.57 6.15 1.44
CA ALA A 45 -39.20 7.44 1.74
C ALA A 45 -40.21 7.77 0.66
N GLU A 46 -41.45 8.00 1.08
CA GLU A 46 -42.57 8.28 0.23
C GLU A 46 -43.09 9.70 0.48
N GLU A 47 -43.34 10.44 -0.58
CA GLU A 47 -43.98 11.75 -0.55
C GLU A 47 -44.94 11.86 -1.73
N ASN A 48 -46.19 12.24 -1.45
CA ASN A 48 -47.25 12.37 -2.46
C ASN A 48 -47.44 11.11 -3.34
N GLU A 49 -47.40 9.93 -2.73
CA GLU A 49 -47.50 8.62 -3.39
C GLU A 49 -46.29 8.29 -4.32
N GLU A 50 -45.22 9.05 -4.24
CA GLU A 50 -43.99 8.82 -4.99
C GLU A 50 -42.87 8.35 -4.07
N ILE A 51 -42.11 7.32 -4.47
CA ILE A 51 -40.86 6.90 -3.79
C ILE A 51 -39.74 7.86 -4.18
N VAL A 52 -39.30 8.65 -3.21
CA VAL A 52 -38.32 9.72 -3.38
C VAL A 52 -36.93 9.37 -2.84
N GLY A 53 -36.83 8.26 -2.11
CA GLY A 53 -35.56 7.77 -1.58
C GLY A 53 -35.62 6.35 -1.05
N ILE A 54 -34.49 5.71 -0.92
CA ILE A 54 -34.32 4.36 -0.36
C ILE A 54 -33.10 4.32 0.56
N ALA A 55 -33.18 3.51 1.61
CA ALA A 55 -32.03 3.06 2.38
C ALA A 55 -32.15 1.56 2.63
N PHE A 56 -31.07 0.83 2.47
CA PHE A 56 -31.02 -0.56 2.88
C PHE A 56 -29.69 -0.91 3.52
N GLY A 57 -29.72 -1.93 4.36
CA GLY A 57 -28.53 -2.39 5.07
C GLY A 57 -28.77 -3.69 5.78
N GLU A 58 -27.71 -4.15 6.42
CA GLU A 58 -27.71 -5.38 7.19
C GLU A 58 -28.19 -5.12 8.63
N PRO A 59 -28.93 -6.08 9.21
CA PRO A 59 -29.38 -5.97 10.59
C PRO A 59 -28.21 -6.00 11.56
N ALA A 60 -28.49 -5.66 12.81
CA ALA A 60 -27.47 -5.65 13.86
C ALA A 60 -26.84 -7.03 14.07
N ARG A 61 -25.53 -7.10 13.93
CA ARG A 61 -24.70 -8.25 14.27
C ARG A 61 -23.52 -7.80 15.12
N HIS A 62 -23.28 -8.46 16.22
CA HIS A 62 -22.18 -8.13 17.15
C HIS A 62 -22.12 -6.64 17.54
N GLY A 63 -23.26 -6.04 17.81
CA GLY A 63 -23.37 -4.62 18.21
C GLY A 63 -23.23 -3.62 17.06
N ARG A 64 -23.20 -4.06 15.80
CA ARG A 64 -23.09 -3.18 14.62
C ARG A 64 -24.18 -3.48 13.60
N ALA A 65 -24.73 -2.43 12.99
CA ALA A 65 -25.51 -2.50 11.78
C ALA A 65 -24.73 -1.83 10.63
N HIS A 66 -24.91 -2.29 9.41
CA HIS A 66 -24.23 -1.71 8.25
C HIS A 66 -25.26 -1.16 7.26
N LEU A 67 -25.15 0.14 6.96
CA LEU A 67 -25.95 0.82 5.96
C LEU A 67 -25.23 0.70 4.60
N ASN A 68 -25.72 -0.17 3.74
CA ASN A 68 -25.10 -0.45 2.45
C ASN A 68 -25.32 0.69 1.45
N ILE A 69 -26.55 1.22 1.38
CA ILE A 69 -26.93 2.30 0.47
C ILE A 69 -27.96 3.21 1.14
N ALA A 70 -27.81 4.52 0.92
CA ALA A 70 -28.88 5.48 1.06
C ALA A 70 -28.87 6.42 -0.15
N CYS A 71 -29.98 6.46 -0.86
CA CYS A 71 -30.12 7.22 -2.10
C CYS A 71 -31.37 8.06 -2.07
N VAL A 72 -31.30 9.24 -2.70
CA VAL A 72 -32.42 10.19 -2.81
C VAL A 72 -32.47 10.73 -4.24
N ARG A 73 -33.64 10.75 -4.84
CA ARG A 73 -33.85 11.37 -6.15
C ARG A 73 -33.27 12.78 -6.21
N PRO A 74 -32.61 13.19 -7.30
CA PRO A 74 -31.90 14.47 -7.40
C PRO A 74 -32.75 15.67 -6.99
N GLU A 75 -34.02 15.72 -7.44
CA GLU A 75 -34.97 16.78 -7.19
C GLU A 75 -35.46 16.86 -5.72
N TRP A 76 -35.30 15.75 -4.97
CA TRP A 76 -35.66 15.65 -3.55
C TRP A 76 -34.45 15.77 -2.60
N ARG A 77 -33.26 16.00 -3.14
CA ARG A 77 -32.05 16.21 -2.32
C ARG A 77 -32.16 17.52 -1.52
N ARG A 78 -31.43 17.56 -0.38
CA ARG A 78 -31.39 18.70 0.55
C ARG A 78 -32.73 19.06 1.21
N GLN A 79 -33.74 18.21 1.11
CA GLN A 79 -35.04 18.36 1.73
C GLN A 79 -35.24 17.47 2.97
N GLY A 80 -34.14 16.88 3.50
CA GLY A 80 -34.18 16.06 4.71
C GLY A 80 -34.49 14.59 4.48
N VAL A 81 -34.71 14.13 3.24
CA VAL A 81 -35.06 12.74 2.92
C VAL A 81 -34.02 11.75 3.43
N ALA A 82 -32.73 11.96 3.10
CA ALA A 82 -31.65 11.10 3.57
C ALA A 82 -31.57 11.07 5.11
N LYS A 83 -31.78 12.23 5.76
CA LYS A 83 -31.76 12.30 7.22
C LYS A 83 -32.88 11.45 7.82
N ALA A 84 -34.06 11.48 7.25
CA ALA A 84 -35.18 10.69 7.75
C ALA A 84 -34.97 9.19 7.55
N LEU A 85 -34.50 8.76 6.38
CA LEU A 85 -34.14 7.37 6.10
C LEU A 85 -33.08 6.85 7.05
N VAL A 86 -31.98 7.60 7.25
CA VAL A 86 -30.88 7.21 8.16
C VAL A 86 -31.34 7.19 9.62
N ALA A 87 -32.21 8.13 10.03
CA ALA A 87 -32.76 8.14 11.38
C ALA A 87 -33.64 6.91 11.66
N GLU A 88 -34.49 6.52 10.71
CA GLU A 88 -35.31 5.31 10.84
C GLU A 88 -34.43 4.04 10.82
N PHE A 89 -33.42 3.97 9.95
CA PHE A 89 -32.47 2.86 9.94
C PHE A 89 -31.75 2.74 11.28
N ALA A 90 -31.27 3.85 11.83
CA ALA A 90 -30.58 3.87 13.12
C ALA A 90 -31.50 3.46 14.28
N ALA A 91 -32.77 3.88 14.25
CA ALA A 91 -33.77 3.48 15.26
C ALA A 91 -34.01 1.96 15.24
N ARG A 92 -34.12 1.37 14.06
CA ARG A 92 -34.25 -0.09 13.93
C ARG A 92 -32.98 -0.84 14.34
N ALA A 93 -31.81 -0.33 13.94
CA ALA A 93 -30.54 -0.88 14.35
C ALA A 93 -30.41 -0.89 15.87
N LEU A 94 -30.74 0.21 16.54
CA LEU A 94 -30.74 0.31 18.00
C LEU A 94 -31.73 -0.68 18.65
N ALA A 95 -32.95 -0.77 18.11
CA ALA A 95 -33.93 -1.75 18.61
C ALA A 95 -33.49 -3.21 18.45
N ALA A 96 -32.67 -3.49 17.45
CA ALA A 96 -32.03 -4.78 17.22
C ALA A 96 -30.71 -4.99 18.02
N GLY A 97 -30.34 -4.05 18.91
CA GLY A 97 -29.16 -4.16 19.78
C GLY A 97 -27.85 -3.67 19.15
N ALA A 98 -27.89 -2.86 18.08
CA ALA A 98 -26.69 -2.22 17.57
C ALA A 98 -26.27 -1.05 18.47
N GLU A 99 -25.00 -0.96 18.76
CA GLU A 99 -24.36 0.19 19.41
C GLU A 99 -23.83 1.20 18.38
N HIS A 100 -23.53 0.69 17.17
CA HIS A 100 -22.98 1.50 16.08
C HIS A 100 -23.63 1.19 14.74
N VAL A 101 -23.80 2.23 13.92
CA VAL A 101 -24.11 2.11 12.49
C VAL A 101 -22.85 2.45 11.69
N THR A 102 -22.48 1.59 10.77
CA THR A 102 -21.35 1.79 9.85
C THR A 102 -21.83 1.92 8.42
N LEU A 103 -21.05 2.56 7.57
CA LEU A 103 -21.25 2.61 6.13
C LEU A 103 -19.92 2.75 5.40
N ASP A 104 -19.90 2.44 4.12
CA ASP A 104 -18.79 2.74 3.23
C ASP A 104 -19.13 3.90 2.30
N VAL A 105 -18.20 4.82 2.15
CA VAL A 105 -18.30 5.91 1.17
C VAL A 105 -17.04 5.92 0.31
N ASP A 106 -17.23 6.06 -0.99
CA ASP A 106 -16.11 6.16 -1.92
C ASP A 106 -15.27 7.40 -1.65
N VAL A 107 -13.94 7.27 -1.71
CA VAL A 107 -13.00 8.38 -1.48
C VAL A 107 -13.13 9.49 -2.51
N SER A 108 -13.62 9.19 -3.71
CA SER A 108 -13.92 10.17 -4.78
C SER A 108 -15.25 10.88 -4.58
N ASN A 109 -16.15 10.35 -3.72
CA ASN A 109 -17.47 10.94 -3.46
C ASN A 109 -17.42 12.00 -2.34
N GLU A 110 -16.76 13.13 -2.60
CA GLU A 110 -16.65 14.23 -1.63
C GLU A 110 -18.02 14.77 -1.16
N VAL A 111 -19.01 14.76 -2.03
CA VAL A 111 -20.37 15.23 -1.70
C VAL A 111 -21.02 14.30 -0.69
N GLY A 112 -20.87 13.00 -0.89
CA GLY A 112 -21.35 11.97 0.03
C GLY A 112 -20.63 12.04 1.36
N GLN A 113 -19.30 12.15 1.38
CA GLN A 113 -18.52 12.28 2.61
C GLN A 113 -19.00 13.45 3.47
N LYS A 114 -19.13 14.66 2.90
CA LYS A 114 -19.65 15.84 3.59
C LYS A 114 -21.09 15.67 4.08
N ALA A 115 -21.92 14.90 3.36
CA ALA A 115 -23.27 14.61 3.79
C ALA A 115 -23.30 13.68 5.01
N TRP A 116 -22.47 12.64 5.03
CA TRP A 116 -22.35 11.70 6.14
C TRP A 116 -21.78 12.35 7.40
N GLU A 117 -20.75 13.19 7.26
CA GLU A 117 -20.22 13.99 8.38
C GLU A 117 -21.31 14.85 9.04
N ARG A 118 -22.17 15.52 8.26
CA ARG A 118 -23.28 16.32 8.77
C ARG A 118 -24.35 15.50 9.48
N LEU A 119 -24.46 14.21 9.17
CA LEU A 119 -25.35 13.27 9.84
C LEU A 119 -24.72 12.64 11.09
N GLY A 120 -23.46 12.99 11.41
CA GLY A 120 -22.76 12.56 12.61
C GLY A 120 -21.83 11.35 12.42
N PHE A 121 -21.60 10.90 11.19
CA PHE A 121 -20.63 9.86 10.92
C PHE A 121 -19.21 10.44 10.94
N THR A 122 -18.28 9.65 11.44
CA THR A 122 -16.84 9.98 11.48
C THR A 122 -16.05 8.83 10.87
N GLU A 123 -14.90 9.13 10.24
CA GLU A 123 -14.01 8.09 9.72
C GLU A 123 -13.50 7.22 10.86
N TYR A 124 -13.70 5.91 10.74
CA TYR A 124 -13.29 4.91 11.72
C TYR A 124 -12.27 3.93 11.15
N SER A 125 -12.39 3.57 9.88
CA SER A 125 -11.49 2.63 9.21
C SER A 125 -11.40 2.96 7.72
N ARG A 126 -10.34 2.45 7.06
CA ARG A 126 -10.22 2.49 5.60
C ARG A 126 -10.40 1.09 5.06
N ARG A 127 -11.29 0.92 4.08
CA ARG A 127 -11.43 -0.32 3.33
C ARG A 127 -10.56 -0.25 2.10
N LEU A 128 -9.72 -1.29 1.90
CA LEU A 128 -8.91 -1.46 0.70
C LEU A 128 -9.54 -2.55 -0.17
N THR A 129 -9.46 -2.40 -1.48
CA THR A 129 -9.94 -3.40 -2.43
C THR A 129 -8.88 -3.62 -3.51
N ALA A 130 -8.78 -4.84 -3.96
CA ALA A 130 -7.99 -5.20 -5.14
C ALA A 130 -8.76 -6.25 -5.94
N PRO A 131 -8.60 -6.32 -7.27
CA PRO A 131 -9.14 -7.41 -8.06
C PRO A 131 -8.57 -8.75 -7.57
N ALA A 132 -9.42 -9.75 -7.38
CA ALA A 132 -9.00 -11.09 -6.91
C ALA A 132 -7.98 -11.72 -7.87
N GLU A 133 -8.16 -11.55 -9.17
CA GLU A 133 -7.24 -11.99 -10.21
C GLU A 133 -5.84 -11.37 -10.04
N SER A 134 -5.77 -10.07 -9.71
CA SER A 134 -4.49 -9.40 -9.45
C SER A 134 -3.81 -9.91 -8.18
N LEU A 135 -4.61 -10.25 -7.14
CA LEU A 135 -4.08 -10.86 -5.92
C LEU A 135 -3.61 -12.29 -6.18
N GLU A 136 -4.36 -13.09 -6.95
CA GLU A 136 -3.96 -14.45 -7.34
C GLU A 136 -2.67 -14.41 -8.16
N ALA A 137 -2.59 -13.56 -9.17
CA ALA A 137 -1.40 -13.41 -10.00
C ALA A 137 -0.19 -12.87 -9.20
N GLY A 138 -0.42 -11.93 -8.28
CA GLY A 138 0.64 -11.31 -7.49
C GLY A 138 1.08 -12.14 -6.26
N LEU A 139 0.16 -12.87 -5.63
CA LEU A 139 0.42 -13.59 -4.38
C LEU A 139 0.46 -15.12 -4.57
N GLY A 140 -0.18 -15.65 -5.63
CA GLY A 140 -0.33 -17.10 -5.86
C GLY A 140 0.80 -17.77 -6.64
N ALA A 141 1.72 -17.01 -7.23
CA ALA A 141 2.65 -17.55 -8.24
C ALA A 141 4.11 -17.65 -7.82
N ALA A 142 4.51 -17.26 -6.62
CA ALA A 142 5.89 -17.43 -6.19
C ALA A 142 5.94 -17.83 -4.70
N GLU A 143 6.56 -18.98 -4.42
CA GLU A 143 7.23 -19.15 -3.13
C GLU A 143 8.02 -17.86 -2.87
N PRO A 144 7.98 -17.28 -1.65
CA PRO A 144 8.75 -16.09 -1.34
C PRO A 144 10.19 -16.32 -1.78
N GLY A 145 10.64 -15.54 -2.75
CA GLY A 145 12.01 -15.65 -3.23
C GLY A 145 12.99 -15.35 -2.10
N GLU A 146 14.13 -15.97 -2.12
CA GLU A 146 15.17 -15.74 -1.11
C GLU A 146 15.60 -14.26 -1.14
N SER A 147 15.46 -13.56 -0.02
CA SER A 147 15.99 -12.21 0.15
C SER A 147 17.37 -12.26 0.80
N TYR A 148 18.29 -11.50 0.27
CA TYR A 148 19.64 -11.39 0.81
C TYR A 148 20.25 -10.02 0.50
N ALA A 149 21.19 -9.59 1.36
CA ALA A 149 21.75 -8.26 1.25
C ALA A 149 23.20 -8.19 1.73
N SER A 150 23.85 -7.09 1.36
CA SER A 150 25.16 -6.69 1.87
C SER A 150 25.18 -5.19 2.13
N ILE A 151 25.99 -4.80 3.11
CA ILE A 151 26.27 -3.40 3.42
C ILE A 151 27.74 -3.14 3.17
N HIS A 152 28.03 -2.25 2.23
CA HIS A 152 29.39 -1.91 1.80
C HIS A 152 29.76 -0.56 2.39
N VAL A 153 30.88 -0.49 3.09
CA VAL A 153 31.45 0.73 3.70
C VAL A 153 32.73 1.09 2.97
N GLN A 154 32.83 2.28 2.42
CA GLN A 154 33.98 2.74 1.64
C GLN A 154 35.14 3.12 2.59
N THR A 155 35.88 2.12 3.01
CA THR A 155 37.04 2.28 3.92
C THR A 155 37.94 1.06 3.82
N ASP A 156 39.22 1.24 4.23
CA ASP A 156 40.15 0.15 4.42
C ASP A 156 40.22 -0.32 5.88
N ASP A 157 39.53 0.34 6.81
CA ASP A 157 39.54 0.04 8.25
C ASP A 157 38.39 -0.96 8.60
N SER A 158 38.66 -2.24 8.42
CA SER A 158 37.72 -3.31 8.77
C SER A 158 37.39 -3.32 10.28
N ALA A 159 38.36 -2.98 11.14
CA ALA A 159 38.16 -3.01 12.58
C ALA A 159 37.19 -1.94 13.05
N ALA A 160 37.23 -0.75 12.43
CA ALA A 160 36.23 0.31 12.71
C ALA A 160 34.82 -0.12 12.27
N VAL A 161 34.70 -0.82 11.12
CA VAL A 161 33.41 -1.34 10.66
C VAL A 161 32.89 -2.44 11.58
N GLU A 162 33.72 -3.40 11.98
CA GLU A 162 33.36 -4.45 12.94
C GLU A 162 32.88 -3.87 14.28
N ALA A 163 33.60 -2.89 14.83
CA ALA A 163 33.22 -2.21 16.07
C ALA A 163 31.88 -1.48 15.93
N ALA A 164 31.66 -0.80 14.80
CA ALA A 164 30.39 -0.09 14.55
C ALA A 164 29.22 -1.06 14.35
N VAL A 165 29.38 -2.13 13.58
CA VAL A 165 28.37 -3.19 13.41
C VAL A 165 28.07 -3.84 14.75
N GLY A 166 29.06 -4.22 15.54
CA GLY A 166 28.91 -4.79 16.89
C GLY A 166 28.16 -3.86 17.86
N LYS A 167 28.29 -2.54 17.68
CA LYS A 167 27.60 -1.53 18.50
C LYS A 167 26.15 -1.33 18.10
N TYR A 168 25.83 -1.28 16.80
CA TYR A 168 24.52 -0.86 16.31
C TYR A 168 23.58 -2.02 15.97
N LEU A 169 24.07 -3.13 15.42
CA LEU A 169 23.24 -4.28 15.05
C LEU A 169 22.40 -4.85 16.21
N PRO A 170 22.94 -5.03 17.45
CA PRO A 170 22.13 -5.51 18.57
C PRO A 170 21.00 -4.57 18.97
N ARG A 171 21.14 -3.26 18.75
CA ARG A 171 20.10 -2.27 19.04
C ARG A 171 18.92 -2.36 18.09
N LEU A 172 19.13 -2.97 16.92
CA LEU A 172 18.09 -3.24 15.92
C LEU A 172 17.47 -4.64 16.08
N GLY A 173 17.89 -5.41 17.08
CA GLY A 173 17.43 -6.76 17.33
C GLY A 173 18.21 -7.85 16.57
N GLY A 174 19.31 -7.50 15.92
CA GLY A 174 20.16 -8.46 15.21
C GLY A 174 21.22 -9.08 16.12
N ALA A 175 21.62 -10.30 15.77
CA ALA A 175 22.73 -11.01 16.41
C ALA A 175 23.59 -11.68 15.34
N GLY A 176 24.91 -11.53 15.51
CA GLY A 176 25.86 -12.10 14.56
C GLY A 176 25.96 -11.32 13.26
N ALA A 177 27.14 -10.91 12.94
CA ALA A 177 27.46 -10.32 11.64
C ALA A 177 28.80 -10.88 11.17
N ARG A 178 28.93 -10.98 9.86
CA ARG A 178 30.22 -11.27 9.22
C ARG A 178 30.70 -9.99 8.54
N VAL A 179 31.90 -9.58 8.83
CA VAL A 179 32.58 -8.47 8.16
C VAL A 179 33.75 -9.02 7.34
N SER A 180 33.91 -8.57 6.12
CA SER A 180 34.96 -8.99 5.22
C SER A 180 35.51 -7.84 4.39
N GLY A 181 36.73 -7.94 3.94
CA GLY A 181 37.42 -6.94 3.16
C GLY A 181 38.64 -6.38 3.92
N PRO A 182 39.26 -5.27 3.45
CA PRO A 182 38.79 -4.46 2.31
C PRO A 182 39.04 -5.10 0.95
N LEU A 183 38.11 -4.90 0.02
CA LEU A 183 38.28 -5.22 -1.39
C LEU A 183 37.89 -3.99 -2.22
N ASN A 184 38.77 -3.53 -3.10
CA ASN A 184 38.58 -2.30 -3.89
C ASN A 184 38.26 -1.05 -3.05
N GLY A 185 38.77 -0.97 -1.80
CA GLY A 185 38.46 0.14 -0.88
C GLY A 185 37.10 0.04 -0.19
N TRP A 186 36.47 -1.15 -0.21
CA TRP A 186 35.22 -1.41 0.44
C TRP A 186 35.30 -2.57 1.44
N VAL A 187 34.80 -2.35 2.64
CA VAL A 187 34.53 -3.37 3.66
C VAL A 187 33.08 -3.75 3.61
N VAL A 188 32.78 -5.04 3.68
CA VAL A 188 31.41 -5.55 3.54
C VAL A 188 30.93 -6.20 4.83
N ALA A 189 29.71 -5.87 5.25
CA ALA A 189 29.03 -6.48 6.38
C ALA A 189 27.79 -7.25 5.92
N TYR A 190 27.57 -8.42 6.51
CA TYR A 190 26.44 -9.31 6.27
C TYR A 190 25.77 -9.68 7.60
N SER A 191 24.45 -9.78 7.62
CA SER A 191 23.67 -10.22 8.78
C SER A 191 22.30 -10.74 8.35
N GLU A 192 21.84 -11.82 8.95
CA GLU A 192 20.49 -12.36 8.69
C GLU A 192 19.38 -11.33 8.92
N LEU A 193 19.53 -10.42 9.89
CA LEU A 193 18.57 -9.35 10.11
C LEU A 193 18.46 -8.45 8.88
N THR A 194 19.61 -8.04 8.31
CA THR A 194 19.64 -7.12 7.16
C THR A 194 19.19 -7.78 5.85
N ASP A 195 19.21 -9.11 5.77
CA ASP A 195 18.65 -9.85 4.65
C ASP A 195 17.12 -9.77 4.62
N ARG A 196 16.46 -9.87 5.79
CA ARG A 196 15.02 -9.99 5.94
C ARG A 196 14.31 -8.67 6.25
N ASP A 197 14.99 -7.74 6.90
CA ASP A 197 14.42 -6.48 7.34
C ASP A 197 15.08 -5.29 6.64
N ARG A 198 14.35 -4.76 5.64
CA ARG A 198 14.76 -3.57 4.87
C ARG A 198 15.00 -2.35 5.76
N GLN A 199 14.13 -2.13 6.76
CA GLN A 199 14.26 -0.97 7.64
C GLN A 199 15.47 -1.09 8.56
N ALA A 200 15.73 -2.28 9.10
CA ALA A 200 16.91 -2.54 9.90
C ALA A 200 18.19 -2.37 9.08
N ARG A 201 18.21 -2.86 7.83
CA ARG A 201 19.32 -2.68 6.88
C ARG A 201 19.63 -1.21 6.63
N ASP A 202 18.62 -0.42 6.28
CA ASP A 202 18.79 1.00 5.96
C ASP A 202 19.21 1.80 7.20
N ARG A 203 18.67 1.48 8.39
CA ARG A 203 19.08 2.09 9.66
C ARG A 203 20.54 1.74 10.00
N LEU A 204 20.93 0.48 9.87
CA LEU A 204 22.33 0.08 10.11
C LEU A 204 23.28 0.80 9.16
N ALA A 205 22.96 0.87 7.87
CA ALA A 205 23.76 1.55 6.87
C ALA A 205 23.90 3.06 7.18
N SER A 206 22.82 3.71 7.58
CA SER A 206 22.82 5.12 8.02
C SER A 206 23.72 5.32 9.22
N GLU A 207 23.63 4.47 10.27
CA GLU A 207 24.49 4.53 11.46
C GLU A 207 25.96 4.27 11.13
N LEU A 208 26.25 3.30 10.24
CA LEU A 208 27.62 3.05 9.80
C LEU A 208 28.20 4.25 9.06
N SER A 209 27.44 4.83 8.12
CA SER A 209 27.86 6.04 7.40
C SER A 209 28.14 7.22 8.32
N ASN A 210 27.30 7.40 9.34
CA ASN A 210 27.48 8.47 10.33
C ASN A 210 28.69 8.21 11.26
N ALA A 211 28.85 6.97 11.73
CA ALA A 211 29.90 6.60 12.67
C ALA A 211 31.31 6.60 12.05
N THR A 212 31.42 6.15 10.80
CA THR A 212 32.69 6.05 10.08
C THR A 212 33.03 7.31 9.28
N GLY A 213 32.00 8.14 8.98
CA GLY A 213 32.13 9.26 8.03
C GLY A 213 32.30 8.82 6.57
N ALA A 214 32.24 7.51 6.30
CA ALA A 214 32.41 6.92 4.99
C ALA A 214 31.10 6.90 4.18
N VAL A 215 31.23 6.76 2.86
CA VAL A 215 30.11 6.39 1.99
C VAL A 215 29.72 4.96 2.32
N VAL A 216 28.42 4.70 2.42
CA VAL A 216 27.87 3.36 2.61
C VAL A 216 26.87 3.04 1.51
N CYS A 217 26.96 1.84 0.94
CA CYS A 217 26.02 1.32 -0.03
C CYS A 217 25.36 0.05 0.51
N THR A 218 24.03 -0.01 0.53
CA THR A 218 23.33 -1.30 0.67
C THR A 218 23.07 -1.86 -0.71
N LEU A 219 23.21 -3.16 -0.88
CA LEU A 219 22.92 -3.88 -2.11
C LEU A 219 22.12 -5.13 -1.76
N ALA A 220 20.93 -5.30 -2.33
CA ALA A 220 20.01 -6.35 -1.94
C ALA A 220 19.24 -6.96 -3.12
N VAL A 221 18.94 -8.25 -3.01
CA VAL A 221 17.83 -8.90 -3.70
C VAL A 221 16.68 -9.03 -2.71
N GLU A 222 15.51 -8.57 -3.09
CA GLU A 222 14.29 -8.66 -2.29
C GLU A 222 13.30 -9.59 -3.01
N ASP A 223 12.72 -10.53 -2.28
CA ASP A 223 11.76 -11.54 -2.80
C ASP A 223 12.30 -12.34 -4.00
N GLY A 224 13.62 -12.50 -4.12
CA GLY A 224 14.27 -13.17 -5.24
C GLY A 224 14.12 -12.50 -6.62
N ARG A 225 13.42 -11.37 -6.69
CA ARG A 225 12.94 -10.74 -7.94
C ARG A 225 13.33 -9.28 -8.13
N VAL A 226 13.48 -8.54 -7.06
CA VAL A 226 13.76 -7.10 -7.10
C VAL A 226 15.14 -6.82 -6.59
N VAL A 227 15.91 -6.04 -7.33
CA VAL A 227 17.21 -5.52 -6.89
C VAL A 227 17.06 -4.11 -6.39
N ARG A 228 17.65 -3.84 -5.24
CA ARG A 228 17.67 -2.51 -4.63
C ARG A 228 19.08 -2.16 -4.16
N PHE A 229 19.47 -0.90 -4.35
CA PHE A 229 20.61 -0.31 -3.64
C PHE A 229 20.24 1.06 -3.05
N VAL A 230 20.93 1.43 -1.97
CA VAL A 230 20.83 2.75 -1.38
C VAL A 230 22.20 3.23 -0.98
N PHE A 231 22.54 4.45 -1.37
CA PHE A 231 23.76 5.13 -0.95
C PHE A 231 23.50 6.11 0.20
N PHE A 232 24.39 6.07 1.19
CA PHE A 232 24.37 6.94 2.36
C PHE A 232 25.67 7.75 2.46
N GLU A 233 25.55 9.04 2.72
CA GLU A 233 26.64 9.93 3.14
C GLU A 233 26.25 10.60 4.45
N ARG A 234 27.07 10.52 5.49
CA ARG A 234 26.83 11.13 6.80
C ARG A 234 25.44 10.82 7.37
N GLY A 235 25.03 9.57 7.24
CA GLY A 235 23.75 9.08 7.74
C GLY A 235 22.51 9.42 6.88
N SER A 236 22.68 10.20 5.80
CA SER A 236 21.58 10.59 4.93
C SER A 236 21.60 9.82 3.61
N ILE A 237 20.41 9.45 3.08
CA ILE A 237 20.28 8.88 1.75
C ILE A 237 20.65 9.95 0.71
N VAL A 238 21.52 9.59 -0.24
CA VAL A 238 21.95 10.48 -1.33
C VAL A 238 21.58 9.94 -2.70
N ASP A 239 21.33 8.63 -2.83
CA ASP A 239 20.78 8.00 -4.02
C ASP A 239 20.11 6.68 -3.68
N GLU A 240 19.06 6.33 -4.40
CA GLU A 240 18.31 5.09 -4.20
C GLU A 240 17.88 4.52 -5.55
N TYR A 241 17.91 3.20 -5.67
CA TYR A 241 17.46 2.47 -6.85
C TYR A 241 16.64 1.25 -6.45
N GLN A 242 15.56 1.02 -7.18
CA GLN A 242 14.79 -0.21 -7.12
C GLN A 242 14.45 -0.66 -8.55
N SER A 243 14.81 -1.87 -8.92
CA SER A 243 14.69 -2.37 -10.30
C SER A 243 13.24 -2.41 -10.80
N VAL A 244 12.29 -2.67 -9.91
CA VAL A 244 10.84 -2.61 -10.16
C VAL A 244 10.20 -1.77 -9.06
N PRO A 245 10.07 -0.43 -9.25
CA PRO A 245 9.62 0.49 -8.19
C PRO A 245 8.28 0.13 -7.56
N GLU A 246 7.32 -0.30 -8.37
CA GLU A 246 5.94 -0.59 -7.93
C GLU A 246 5.70 -2.08 -7.62
N TYR A 247 6.76 -2.89 -7.46
CA TYR A 247 6.64 -4.33 -7.20
C TYR A 247 5.83 -4.66 -5.95
N PHE A 248 6.07 -3.92 -4.86
CA PHE A 248 5.41 -4.18 -3.58
C PHE A 248 4.10 -3.40 -3.39
N ALA A 249 3.97 -2.24 -4.02
CA ALA A 249 2.78 -1.40 -3.97
C ALA A 249 2.83 -0.31 -5.05
N PRO A 250 1.68 0.16 -5.55
CA PRO A 250 1.63 1.33 -6.42
C PRO A 250 2.22 2.56 -5.74
N LEU A 251 2.95 3.38 -6.50
CA LEU A 251 3.61 4.59 -6.01
C LEU A 251 3.17 5.83 -6.78
N PRO A 252 3.18 7.02 -6.14
CA PRO A 252 3.04 8.28 -6.87
C PRO A 252 4.13 8.43 -7.94
N PRO A 253 3.86 9.05 -9.09
CA PRO A 253 4.84 9.18 -10.18
C PRO A 253 6.18 9.80 -9.76
N GLY A 254 6.17 10.73 -8.80
CA GLY A 254 7.38 11.33 -8.25
C GLY A 254 8.28 10.33 -7.51
N ASP A 255 7.67 9.41 -6.77
CA ASP A 255 8.38 8.40 -6.00
C ASP A 255 8.97 7.32 -6.91
N VAL A 256 8.27 6.96 -8.00
CA VAL A 256 8.81 6.06 -9.04
C VAL A 256 10.09 6.65 -9.65
N ILE A 257 10.12 7.95 -9.93
CA ILE A 257 11.31 8.64 -10.45
C ILE A 257 12.42 8.65 -9.39
N ALA A 258 12.10 8.86 -8.12
CA ALA A 258 13.08 8.89 -7.04
C ALA A 258 13.79 7.52 -6.84
N LEU A 259 13.13 6.43 -7.19
CA LEU A 259 13.69 5.06 -7.16
C LEU A 259 14.49 4.70 -8.43
N SER A 260 14.73 5.66 -9.32
CA SER A 260 15.61 5.48 -10.47
C SER A 260 17.01 5.97 -10.12
N ALA A 261 18.01 5.10 -10.24
CA ALA A 261 19.41 5.46 -9.97
C ALA A 261 19.83 6.75 -10.66
N ASN A 262 20.54 7.61 -9.96
CA ASN A 262 21.21 8.77 -10.57
C ASN A 262 22.64 8.41 -10.98
N PRO A 263 22.92 8.18 -12.28
CA PRO A 263 24.26 7.73 -12.73
C PRO A 263 25.37 8.72 -12.38
N THR A 264 25.06 10.00 -12.20
CA THR A 264 26.05 11.01 -11.83
C THR A 264 26.42 10.90 -10.35
N VAL A 265 25.45 10.64 -9.48
CA VAL A 265 25.69 10.44 -8.04
C VAL A 265 26.43 9.14 -7.82
N VAL A 266 25.97 8.03 -8.40
CA VAL A 266 26.61 6.72 -8.28
C VAL A 266 28.07 6.77 -8.78
N ALA A 267 28.32 7.39 -9.96
CA ALA A 267 29.67 7.57 -10.49
C ALA A 267 30.58 8.36 -9.55
N ARG A 268 30.07 9.42 -8.92
CA ARG A 268 30.83 10.21 -7.95
C ARG A 268 31.24 9.38 -6.73
N LEU A 269 30.33 8.53 -6.26
CA LEU A 269 30.53 7.74 -5.03
C LEU A 269 31.40 6.51 -5.25
N THR A 270 31.33 5.89 -6.42
CA THR A 270 32.01 4.60 -6.68
C THR A 270 33.21 4.71 -7.64
N GLY A 271 33.30 5.80 -8.40
CA GLY A 271 34.27 5.94 -9.49
C GLY A 271 33.85 5.23 -10.78
N ALA A 272 32.68 4.63 -10.84
CA ALA A 272 32.18 3.90 -11.99
C ALA A 272 31.87 4.80 -13.19
N ASP A 273 31.86 4.22 -14.41
CA ASP A 273 31.47 4.94 -15.62
C ASP A 273 29.95 5.18 -15.66
N ARG A 274 29.53 6.42 -15.93
CA ARG A 274 28.11 6.82 -15.96
C ARG A 274 27.29 6.08 -17.01
N ALA A 275 27.89 5.77 -18.17
CA ALA A 275 27.18 5.08 -19.24
C ALA A 275 26.93 3.63 -18.86
N SER A 276 27.88 2.98 -18.19
CA SER A 276 27.78 1.63 -17.66
C SER A 276 26.71 1.54 -16.57
N ILE A 277 26.68 2.50 -15.63
CA ILE A 277 25.63 2.54 -14.59
C ILE A 277 24.23 2.68 -15.27
N ARG A 278 24.07 3.61 -16.23
CA ARG A 278 22.78 3.82 -16.92
C ARG A 278 22.35 2.57 -17.70
N ALA A 279 23.27 1.81 -18.22
CA ALA A 279 22.96 0.61 -19.00
C ALA A 279 22.42 -0.52 -18.11
N VAL A 280 22.93 -0.65 -16.86
CA VAL A 280 22.59 -1.73 -15.94
C VAL A 280 21.44 -1.33 -14.97
N ALA A 281 21.51 -0.14 -14.37
CA ALA A 281 20.53 0.32 -13.38
C ALA A 281 19.25 0.87 -14.05
N ARG A 282 18.57 0.02 -14.83
CA ARG A 282 17.28 0.34 -15.46
C ARG A 282 16.14 -0.06 -14.56
N THR A 283 15.07 0.72 -14.57
CA THR A 283 13.79 0.35 -13.95
C THR A 283 12.85 -0.27 -14.97
N ALA A 284 11.97 -1.15 -14.51
CA ALA A 284 10.95 -1.81 -15.31
C ALA A 284 9.61 -1.87 -14.57
N SER A 285 8.54 -2.21 -15.27
CA SER A 285 7.21 -2.40 -14.69
C SER A 285 7.04 -3.81 -14.12
N SER A 286 7.82 -4.78 -14.60
CA SER A 286 7.81 -6.19 -14.17
C SER A 286 9.23 -6.73 -14.07
N PRO A 287 9.51 -7.66 -13.12
CA PRO A 287 10.79 -8.36 -13.06
C PRO A 287 11.18 -9.09 -14.36
N ASP A 288 10.19 -9.57 -15.12
CA ASP A 288 10.42 -10.34 -16.35
C ASP A 288 10.98 -9.50 -17.51
N GLU A 289 10.96 -8.16 -17.39
CA GLU A 289 11.57 -7.22 -18.34
C GLU A 289 13.07 -7.00 -18.09
N LEU A 290 13.60 -7.57 -17.01
CA LEU A 290 14.99 -7.39 -16.55
C LEU A 290 15.71 -8.74 -16.48
N PRO A 291 17.04 -8.77 -16.43
CA PRO A 291 17.78 -9.97 -16.08
C PRO A 291 17.31 -10.51 -14.71
N PRO A 292 17.42 -11.84 -14.46
CA PRO A 292 17.16 -12.41 -13.14
C PRO A 292 17.86 -11.61 -12.03
N ALA A 293 17.15 -11.36 -10.92
CA ALA A 293 17.62 -10.44 -9.87
C ALA A 293 19.05 -10.75 -9.36
N PRO A 294 19.46 -12.03 -9.15
CA PRO A 294 20.83 -12.33 -8.80
C PRO A 294 21.86 -11.86 -9.86
N GLN A 295 21.54 -12.06 -11.14
CA GLN A 295 22.41 -11.63 -12.24
C GLN A 295 22.47 -10.09 -12.35
N LEU A 296 21.33 -9.41 -12.20
CA LEU A 296 21.29 -7.96 -12.20
C LEU A 296 22.09 -7.37 -11.02
N LEU A 297 21.99 -7.98 -9.84
CA LEU A 297 22.78 -7.58 -8.67
C LEU A 297 24.28 -7.75 -8.91
N GLU A 298 24.70 -8.86 -9.51
CA GLU A 298 26.11 -9.09 -9.88
C GLU A 298 26.62 -8.03 -10.88
N GLN A 299 25.84 -7.72 -11.92
CA GLN A 299 26.18 -6.69 -12.90
C GLN A 299 26.31 -5.29 -12.26
N LEU A 300 25.40 -4.94 -11.35
CA LEU A 300 25.45 -3.69 -10.60
C LEU A 300 26.69 -3.65 -9.69
N ALA A 301 26.96 -4.71 -8.95
CA ALA A 301 28.14 -4.82 -8.10
C ALA A 301 29.45 -4.67 -8.90
N GLU A 302 29.55 -5.37 -10.03
CA GLU A 302 30.72 -5.29 -10.93
C GLU A 302 30.95 -3.85 -11.44
N VAL A 303 29.90 -3.22 -11.98
CA VAL A 303 29.98 -1.84 -12.49
C VAL A 303 30.37 -0.85 -11.38
N MET A 304 29.89 -1.04 -10.18
CA MET A 304 30.18 -0.16 -9.03
C MET A 304 31.48 -0.51 -8.30
N GLY A 305 32.20 -1.57 -8.70
CA GLY A 305 33.41 -2.04 -8.04
C GLY A 305 33.17 -2.63 -6.65
N LEU A 306 31.92 -3.05 -6.38
CA LEU A 306 31.50 -3.68 -5.13
C LEU A 306 31.63 -5.19 -5.20
N GLN A 307 31.69 -5.83 -4.05
CA GLN A 307 31.60 -7.29 -3.98
C GLN A 307 30.13 -7.71 -4.08
N ALA A 308 29.79 -8.58 -5.04
CA ALA A 308 28.43 -9.10 -5.09
C ALA A 308 28.08 -9.82 -3.78
N ALA A 309 26.86 -9.63 -3.28
CA ALA A 309 26.35 -10.36 -2.13
C ALA A 309 26.33 -11.85 -2.48
N GLY A 310 27.34 -12.58 -2.01
CA GLY A 310 27.37 -14.03 -2.16
C GLY A 310 26.43 -14.66 -1.14
N ARG A 311 25.74 -15.74 -1.55
CA ARG A 311 25.12 -16.66 -0.61
C ARG A 311 26.20 -17.15 0.35
N GLY A 312 26.09 -16.78 1.63
CA GLY A 312 27.04 -17.18 2.65
C GLY A 312 26.89 -18.64 3.04
#